data_cdb553d61a4a2a07e22924c50c8e3670
#
_entry.id   cdb553d61a4a2a07e22924c50c8e3670
#
_cell.length_a   1.000
_cell.length_b   1.000
_cell.length_c   1.000
_cell.angle_alpha   90.00
_cell.angle_beta   90.00
_cell.angle_gamma   90.00
#
_symmetry.space_group_name_H-M   'P 1'
#
loop_
_entity.id
_entity.type
_entity.pdbx_description
1 polymer ?
#
loop_
_entity_poly.entity_id
_entity_poly.type
_entity_poly.pdbx_seq_one_letter_code
_entity_poly.pdbx_strand_id
1 'polypeptide(L)'
;MDFFKKTLDPVIALSAIAVLDIFLFLLVGAWTVGGGETMMTGLAAQFFMGDAVERIPFWRFVFVPDAGYWKIYISLGMLFGAIVGAVASKEFYWRVPRRLSEWVMITIGGLLMGVGIRLAFVCNVSTFFGLTPEMNLGGYLAISGIIAGAWVGSMIYKKILEG
;
A
#
# COMPACT_ATOMS: atom_id res chain seq x y z
N MET A 1 -11.64 22.20 20.07
CA MET A 1 -10.75 21.06 19.72
C MET A 1 -11.43 19.69 19.76
N ASP A 2 -12.76 19.66 19.86
CA ASP A 2 -13.53 18.39 19.94
C ASP A 2 -13.93 17.80 18.56
N PHE A 3 -13.67 18.54 17.49
CA PHE A 3 -13.97 18.08 16.13
C PHE A 3 -13.16 16.82 15.73
N PHE A 4 -11.90 16.71 16.19
CA PHE A 4 -11.05 15.55 15.93
C PHE A 4 -11.29 14.35 16.84
N LYS A 5 -12.13 14.50 17.88
CA LYS A 5 -12.53 13.40 18.77
C LYS A 5 -13.80 12.67 18.32
N LYS A 6 -14.54 13.26 17.40
CA LYS A 6 -15.75 12.64 16.85
C LYS A 6 -15.31 11.77 15.69
N THR A 7 -15.56 10.47 15.79
CA THR A 7 -15.38 9.56 14.66
C THR A 7 -16.16 10.12 13.49
N LEU A 8 -15.44 10.48 12.41
CA LEU A 8 -16.06 10.91 11.16
C LEU A 8 -16.97 9.77 10.67
N ASP A 9 -18.16 10.12 10.23
CA ASP A 9 -19.02 9.16 9.56
C ASP A 9 -18.24 8.55 8.38
N PRO A 10 -18.17 7.20 8.29
CA PRO A 10 -17.43 6.53 7.22
C PRO A 10 -17.84 6.99 5.82
N VAL A 11 -19.10 7.34 5.62
CA VAL A 11 -19.60 7.82 4.32
C VAL A 11 -18.99 9.19 3.98
N ILE A 12 -18.91 10.09 4.96
CA ILE A 12 -18.28 11.41 4.76
C ILE A 12 -16.79 11.26 4.49
N ALA A 13 -16.10 10.41 5.25
CA ALA A 13 -14.68 10.16 5.07
C ALA A 13 -14.38 9.57 3.68
N LEU A 14 -15.13 8.56 3.25
CA LEU A 14 -14.97 7.95 1.94
C LEU A 14 -15.31 8.90 0.80
N SER A 15 -16.33 9.75 0.96
CA SER A 15 -16.68 10.77 -0.02
C SER A 15 -15.58 11.81 -0.18
N ALA A 16 -14.97 12.24 0.94
CA ALA A 16 -13.84 13.17 0.90
C ALA A 16 -12.61 12.55 0.21
N ILE A 17 -12.31 11.28 0.51
CA ILE A 17 -11.23 10.55 -0.16
C ILE A 17 -11.51 10.43 -1.67
N ALA A 18 -12.73 10.09 -2.07
CA ALA A 18 -13.09 9.99 -3.49
C ALA A 18 -12.92 11.31 -4.24
N VAL A 19 -13.30 12.45 -3.63
CA VAL A 19 -13.09 13.77 -4.23
C VAL A 19 -11.61 14.08 -4.37
N LEU A 20 -10.81 13.81 -3.32
CA LEU A 20 -9.36 14.03 -3.36
C LEU A 20 -8.68 13.12 -4.40
N ASP A 21 -9.16 11.90 -4.56
CA ASP A 21 -8.67 10.95 -5.55
C ASP A 21 -8.91 11.45 -6.99
N ILE A 22 -10.09 12.02 -7.26
CA ILE A 22 -10.38 12.65 -8.55
C ILE A 22 -9.39 13.78 -8.84
N PHE A 23 -9.10 14.65 -7.86
CA PHE A 23 -8.11 15.70 -8.03
C PHE A 23 -6.71 15.15 -8.27
N LEU A 24 -6.31 14.12 -7.52
CA LEU A 24 -5.01 13.48 -7.70
C LEU A 24 -4.90 12.85 -9.09
N PHE A 25 -5.95 12.18 -9.55
CA PHE A 25 -5.99 11.59 -10.89
C PHE A 25 -5.88 12.63 -12.00
N LEU A 26 -6.55 13.79 -11.85
CA LEU A 26 -6.46 14.88 -12.81
C LEU A 26 -5.07 15.53 -12.85
N LEU A 27 -4.35 15.55 -11.74
CA LEU A 27 -3.01 16.16 -11.66
C LEU A 27 -1.89 15.24 -12.14
N VAL A 28 -2.00 13.95 -11.82
CA VAL A 28 -0.90 12.99 -11.95
C VAL A 28 -1.22 11.86 -12.93
N GLY A 29 -2.50 11.66 -13.25
CA GLY A 29 -2.99 10.51 -14.00
C GLY A 29 -3.06 9.25 -13.14
N ALA A 30 -2.98 8.08 -13.77
CA ALA A 30 -3.01 6.81 -13.06
C ALA A 30 -1.83 6.68 -12.09
N TRP A 31 -2.13 6.53 -10.81
CA TRP A 31 -1.14 6.48 -9.76
C TRP A 31 -1.12 5.13 -9.02
N THR A 32 0.01 4.81 -8.41
CA THR A 32 0.18 3.57 -7.65
C THR A 32 1.18 3.77 -6.50
N VAL A 33 0.80 3.31 -5.33
CA VAL A 33 1.68 3.29 -4.15
C VAL A 33 2.81 2.27 -4.33
N GLY A 34 2.50 1.11 -4.90
CA GLY A 34 3.50 0.07 -5.16
C GLY A 34 4.65 0.51 -6.07
N GLY A 35 4.42 1.47 -6.96
CA GLY A 35 5.48 2.10 -7.75
C GLY A 35 6.44 2.93 -6.91
N GLY A 36 5.92 3.72 -5.95
CA GLY A 36 6.73 4.49 -5.02
C GLY A 36 7.55 3.61 -4.08
N GLU A 37 6.95 2.57 -3.50
CA GLU A 37 7.64 1.59 -2.65
C GLU A 37 8.76 0.86 -3.41
N THR A 38 8.53 0.51 -4.69
CA THR A 38 9.54 -0.08 -5.54
C THR A 38 10.73 0.85 -5.74
N MET A 39 10.45 2.12 -6.02
CA MET A 39 11.50 3.12 -6.22
C MET A 39 12.30 3.33 -4.93
N MET A 40 11.64 3.44 -3.77
CA MET A 40 12.31 3.54 -2.47
C MET A 40 13.20 2.33 -2.19
N THR A 41 12.70 1.12 -2.44
CA THR A 41 13.48 -0.12 -2.28
C THR A 41 14.67 -0.15 -3.22
N GLY A 42 14.49 0.30 -4.46
CA GLY A 42 15.58 0.39 -5.43
C GLY A 42 16.66 1.37 -5.03
N LEU A 43 16.29 2.56 -4.54
CA LEU A 43 17.23 3.55 -4.02
C LEU A 43 17.98 3.02 -2.78
N ALA A 44 17.29 2.32 -1.89
CA ALA A 44 17.92 1.67 -0.76
C ALA A 44 18.91 0.57 -1.22
N ALA A 45 18.52 -0.26 -2.17
CA ALA A 45 19.39 -1.28 -2.74
C ALA A 45 20.63 -0.65 -3.42
N GLN A 46 20.45 0.46 -4.14
CA GLN A 46 21.56 1.21 -4.75
C GLN A 46 22.52 1.76 -3.71
N PHE A 47 22.02 2.23 -2.56
CA PHE A 47 22.85 2.69 -1.45
C PHE A 47 23.76 1.57 -0.90
N PHE A 48 23.27 0.32 -0.83
CA PHE A 48 24.05 -0.81 -0.29
C PHE A 48 24.89 -1.53 -1.35
N MET A 49 24.42 -1.63 -2.59
CA MET A 49 25.02 -2.42 -3.66
C MET A 49 25.70 -1.57 -4.75
N GLY A 50 25.54 -0.24 -4.69
CA GLY A 50 26.06 0.67 -5.70
C GLY A 50 25.54 0.33 -7.12
N ASP A 51 26.37 0.53 -8.13
CA ASP A 51 26.02 0.32 -9.54
C ASP A 51 25.71 -1.15 -9.90
N ALA A 52 25.97 -2.09 -8.99
CA ALA A 52 25.62 -3.50 -9.21
C ALA A 52 24.10 -3.72 -9.33
N VAL A 53 23.30 -2.83 -8.77
CA VAL A 53 21.81 -2.87 -8.88
C VAL A 53 21.37 -2.71 -10.32
N GLU A 54 22.04 -1.88 -11.11
CA GLU A 54 21.70 -1.63 -12.51
C GLU A 54 21.97 -2.84 -13.42
N ARG A 55 22.77 -3.81 -12.97
CA ARG A 55 23.00 -5.06 -13.68
C ARG A 55 21.79 -5.99 -13.62
N ILE A 56 20.89 -5.77 -12.68
CA ILE A 56 19.64 -6.53 -12.57
C ILE A 56 18.63 -5.93 -13.55
N PRO A 57 18.12 -6.69 -14.53
CA PRO A 57 17.25 -6.16 -15.59
C PRO A 57 16.00 -5.44 -15.06
N PHE A 58 15.45 -5.92 -13.95
CA PHE A 58 14.30 -5.31 -13.28
C PHE A 58 14.59 -3.87 -12.84
N TRP A 59 15.69 -3.64 -12.13
CA TRP A 59 16.05 -2.31 -11.63
C TRP A 59 16.45 -1.36 -12.75
N ARG A 60 17.10 -1.85 -13.79
CA ARG A 60 17.41 -1.07 -14.98
C ARG A 60 16.15 -0.54 -15.66
N PHE A 61 15.06 -1.31 -15.63
CA PHE A 61 13.75 -0.88 -16.14
C PHE A 61 13.07 0.12 -15.22
N VAL A 62 13.19 -0.04 -13.90
CA VAL A 62 12.54 0.82 -12.88
C VAL A 62 13.23 2.18 -12.79
N PHE A 63 14.53 2.24 -12.93
CA PHE A 63 15.33 3.48 -12.89
C PHE A 63 15.41 4.21 -14.22
N VAL A 64 14.41 4.07 -15.07
CA VAL A 64 14.34 4.92 -16.27
C VAL A 64 14.30 6.39 -15.83
N PRO A 65 15.23 7.24 -16.29
CA PRO A 65 15.30 8.64 -15.88
C PRO A 65 13.94 9.33 -16.06
N ASP A 66 13.55 10.12 -15.08
CA ASP A 66 12.39 11.01 -15.05
C ASP A 66 10.98 10.42 -14.91
N ALA A 67 10.79 9.11 -14.98
CA ALA A 67 9.44 8.57 -15.12
C ALA A 67 8.71 8.21 -13.81
N GLY A 68 9.34 8.30 -12.64
CA GLY A 68 8.68 7.68 -11.48
C GLY A 68 8.93 8.25 -10.10
N TYR A 69 9.83 9.21 -9.92
CA TYR A 69 10.19 9.72 -8.59
C TYR A 69 9.01 10.38 -7.83
N TRP A 70 8.07 10.99 -8.53
CA TRP A 70 6.86 11.56 -7.93
C TRP A 70 6.01 10.51 -7.18
N LYS A 71 6.10 9.24 -7.55
CA LYS A 71 5.39 8.14 -6.87
C LYS A 71 5.86 7.94 -5.43
N ILE A 72 7.11 8.30 -5.14
CA ILE A 72 7.67 8.26 -3.77
C ILE A 72 6.90 9.24 -2.88
N TYR A 73 6.59 10.43 -3.39
CA TYR A 73 5.85 11.46 -2.62
C TYR A 73 4.44 11.00 -2.27
N ILE A 74 3.77 10.22 -3.13
CA ILE A 74 2.45 9.63 -2.80
C ILE A 74 2.60 8.63 -1.65
N SER A 75 3.56 7.72 -1.72
CA SER A 75 3.80 6.72 -0.67
C SER A 75 4.16 7.37 0.67
N LEU A 76 5.04 8.37 0.64
CA LEU A 76 5.39 9.15 1.83
C LEU A 76 4.20 9.97 2.35
N GLY A 77 3.42 10.59 1.47
CA GLY A 77 2.22 11.35 1.83
C GLY A 77 1.18 10.48 2.56
N MET A 78 0.97 9.25 2.09
CA MET A 78 0.09 8.29 2.76
C MET A 78 0.62 7.89 4.14
N LEU A 79 1.92 7.62 4.27
CA LEU A 79 2.54 7.29 5.55
C LEU A 79 2.41 8.45 6.55
N PHE A 80 2.78 9.66 6.14
CA PHE A 80 2.65 10.85 6.98
C PHE A 80 1.20 11.16 7.32
N GLY A 81 0.29 11.04 6.35
CA GLY A 81 -1.15 11.23 6.56
C GLY A 81 -1.71 10.26 7.61
N ALA A 82 -1.31 8.99 7.55
CA ALA A 82 -1.71 7.99 8.53
C ALA A 82 -1.17 8.32 9.94
N ILE A 83 0.10 8.73 10.05
CA ILE A 83 0.71 9.13 11.33
C ILE A 83 -0.01 10.36 11.89
N VAL A 84 -0.19 11.40 11.08
CA VAL A 84 -0.88 12.63 11.50
C VAL A 84 -2.32 12.31 11.94
N GLY A 85 -3.04 11.48 11.19
CA GLY A 85 -4.39 11.04 11.55
C GLY A 85 -4.43 10.31 12.89
N ALA A 86 -3.53 9.35 13.11
CA ALA A 86 -3.44 8.60 14.36
C ALA A 86 -3.07 9.48 15.56
N VAL A 87 -2.18 10.45 15.38
CA VAL A 87 -1.80 11.41 16.44
C VAL A 87 -2.94 12.38 16.72
N ALA A 88 -3.63 12.89 15.70
CA ALA A 88 -4.74 13.83 15.84
C ALA A 88 -5.94 13.19 16.56
N SER A 89 -6.24 11.91 16.27
CA SER A 89 -7.29 11.15 16.94
C SER A 89 -6.88 10.64 18.33
N LYS A 90 -5.62 10.83 18.73
CA LYS A 90 -5.04 10.29 19.99
C LYS A 90 -5.08 8.76 20.05
N GLU A 91 -5.09 8.09 18.91
CA GLU A 91 -5.10 6.64 18.77
C GLU A 91 -3.73 6.10 18.30
N PHE A 92 -2.69 6.89 18.44
CA PHE A 92 -1.34 6.47 18.12
C PHE A 92 -0.80 5.53 19.19
N TYR A 93 -0.74 4.23 18.88
CA TYR A 93 -0.16 3.21 19.75
C TYR A 93 1.00 2.53 19.05
N TRP A 94 2.16 2.55 19.67
CA TRP A 94 3.29 1.78 19.18
C TRP A 94 3.14 0.32 19.60
N ARG A 95 2.71 -0.53 18.66
CA ARG A 95 2.57 -1.96 18.87
C ARG A 95 3.71 -2.71 18.23
N VAL A 96 4.49 -3.44 19.04
CA VAL A 96 5.52 -4.35 18.56
C VAL A 96 5.04 -5.79 18.82
N PRO A 97 5.15 -6.69 17.84
CA PRO A 97 4.82 -8.11 18.04
C PRO A 97 5.61 -8.68 19.22
N ARG A 98 4.92 -9.40 20.11
CA ARG A 98 5.54 -9.97 21.31
C ARG A 98 5.89 -11.44 21.16
N ARG A 99 5.20 -12.15 20.26
CA ARG A 99 5.37 -13.58 20.03
C ARG A 99 6.11 -13.83 18.73
N LEU A 100 6.98 -14.85 18.72
CA LEU A 100 7.70 -15.23 17.50
C LEU A 100 6.74 -15.61 16.36
N SER A 101 5.60 -16.24 16.68
CA SER A 101 4.55 -16.56 15.71
C SER A 101 4.01 -15.34 15.00
N GLU A 102 3.85 -14.20 15.69
CA GLU A 102 3.39 -12.95 15.08
C GLU A 102 4.43 -12.41 14.09
N TRP A 103 5.73 -12.48 14.42
CA TRP A 103 6.82 -12.09 13.53
C TRP A 103 6.84 -12.96 12.26
N VAL A 104 6.72 -14.28 12.43
CA VAL A 104 6.68 -15.21 11.30
C VAL A 104 5.48 -14.91 10.41
N MET A 105 4.30 -14.68 10.98
CA MET A 105 3.09 -14.37 10.21
C MET A 105 3.19 -13.05 9.45
N ILE A 106 3.74 -12.01 10.08
CA ILE A 106 3.97 -10.71 9.43
C ILE A 106 4.95 -10.86 8.27
N THR A 107 6.04 -11.60 8.48
CA THR A 107 7.06 -11.82 7.44
C THR A 107 6.49 -12.61 6.26
N ILE A 108 5.82 -13.73 6.51
CA ILE A 108 5.22 -14.55 5.45
C ILE A 108 4.12 -13.76 4.74
N GLY A 109 3.25 -13.09 5.48
CA GLY A 109 2.19 -12.25 4.90
C GLY A 109 2.75 -11.12 4.03
N GLY A 110 3.79 -10.44 4.49
CA GLY A 110 4.46 -9.39 3.73
C GLY A 110 5.11 -9.92 2.45
N LEU A 111 5.78 -11.08 2.51
CA LEU A 111 6.35 -11.73 1.32
C LEU A 111 5.28 -12.13 0.31
N LEU A 112 4.21 -12.77 0.76
CA LEU A 112 3.09 -13.15 -0.12
C LEU A 112 2.43 -11.93 -0.76
N MET A 113 2.23 -10.86 0.02
CA MET A 113 1.69 -9.60 -0.50
C MET A 113 2.63 -8.97 -1.53
N GLY A 114 3.93 -8.96 -1.27
CA GLY A 114 4.94 -8.45 -2.19
C GLY A 114 4.97 -9.21 -3.52
N VAL A 115 4.90 -10.55 -3.47
CA VAL A 115 4.79 -11.40 -4.66
C VAL A 115 3.47 -11.13 -5.39
N GLY A 116 2.36 -11.06 -4.66
CA GLY A 116 1.03 -10.80 -5.22
C GLY A 116 0.96 -9.48 -5.97
N ILE A 117 1.49 -8.39 -5.41
CA ILE A 117 1.57 -7.08 -6.07
C ILE A 117 2.37 -7.15 -7.37
N ARG A 118 3.44 -7.94 -7.40
CA ARG A 118 4.26 -8.11 -8.62
C ARG A 118 3.57 -8.92 -9.69
N LEU A 119 2.87 -9.97 -9.32
CA LEU A 119 2.11 -10.81 -10.28
C LEU A 119 0.89 -10.08 -10.83
N ALA A 120 0.18 -9.35 -9.99
CA ALA A 120 -1.02 -8.62 -10.39
C ALA A 120 -0.70 -7.25 -11.05
N PHE A 121 0.52 -6.74 -10.93
CA PHE A 121 0.94 -5.38 -11.32
C PHE A 121 0.15 -4.25 -10.64
N VAL A 122 -0.65 -4.57 -9.62
CA VAL A 122 -1.47 -3.61 -8.87
C VAL A 122 -1.38 -3.90 -7.38
N CYS A 123 -1.39 -2.85 -6.56
CA CYS A 123 -1.58 -2.97 -5.11
C CYS A 123 -3.06 -2.77 -4.78
N ASN A 124 -3.46 -3.12 -3.55
CA ASN A 124 -4.83 -2.92 -3.09
C ASN A 124 -5.32 -1.47 -3.26
N VAL A 125 -4.47 -0.49 -2.94
CA VAL A 125 -4.82 0.93 -3.09
C VAL A 125 -5.07 1.29 -4.55
N SER A 126 -4.17 0.91 -5.46
CA SER A 126 -4.35 1.14 -6.90
C SER A 126 -5.57 0.41 -7.46
N THR A 127 -5.92 -0.75 -6.88
CA THR A 127 -7.10 -1.50 -7.29
C THR A 127 -8.38 -0.74 -6.95
N PHE A 128 -8.49 -0.22 -5.72
CA PHE A 128 -9.71 0.47 -5.27
C PHE A 128 -9.82 1.90 -5.80
N PHE A 129 -8.73 2.64 -5.86
CA PHE A 129 -8.72 4.07 -6.19
C PHE A 129 -8.22 4.38 -7.61
N GLY A 130 -7.60 3.44 -8.30
CA GLY A 130 -7.16 3.59 -9.68
C GLY A 130 -8.05 2.81 -10.65
N LEU A 131 -7.88 1.49 -10.67
CA LEU A 131 -8.48 0.64 -11.72
C LEU A 131 -10.00 0.49 -11.62
N THR A 132 -10.56 0.46 -10.40
CA THR A 132 -12.01 0.26 -10.23
C THR A 132 -12.83 1.47 -10.66
N PRO A 133 -12.46 2.72 -10.33
CA PRO A 133 -13.14 3.91 -10.86
C PRO A 133 -13.07 4.02 -12.39
N GLU A 134 -12.00 3.50 -13.01
CA GLU A 134 -11.85 3.44 -14.46
C GLU A 134 -12.68 2.34 -15.14
N MET A 135 -13.51 1.61 -14.39
CA MET A 135 -14.28 0.45 -14.88
C MET A 135 -13.39 -0.65 -15.50
N ASN A 136 -12.16 -0.77 -15.06
CA ASN A 136 -11.22 -1.75 -15.57
C ASN A 136 -11.51 -3.14 -15.02
N LEU A 137 -11.70 -4.13 -15.91
CA LEU A 137 -11.97 -5.52 -15.51
C LEU A 137 -10.88 -6.10 -14.61
N GLY A 138 -9.63 -5.72 -14.81
CA GLY A 138 -8.50 -6.12 -13.95
C GLY A 138 -8.69 -5.66 -12.50
N GLY A 139 -9.27 -4.48 -12.27
CA GLY A 139 -9.62 -3.97 -10.95
C GLY A 139 -10.64 -4.87 -10.24
N TYR A 140 -11.72 -5.24 -10.92
CA TYR A 140 -12.75 -6.12 -10.34
C TYR A 140 -12.24 -7.53 -10.05
N LEU A 141 -11.40 -8.09 -10.93
CA LEU A 141 -10.75 -9.39 -10.68
C LEU A 141 -9.79 -9.31 -9.50
N ALA A 142 -9.01 -8.25 -9.37
CA ALA A 142 -8.13 -8.05 -8.24
C ALA A 142 -8.90 -7.91 -6.91
N ILE A 143 -10.02 -7.17 -6.88
CA ILE A 143 -10.90 -7.07 -5.70
C ILE A 143 -11.40 -8.45 -5.28
N SER A 144 -11.90 -9.24 -6.23
CA SER A 144 -12.39 -10.59 -5.93
C SER A 144 -11.29 -11.48 -5.33
N GLY A 145 -10.08 -11.37 -5.85
CA GLY A 145 -8.88 -12.05 -5.31
C GLY A 145 -8.52 -11.59 -3.90
N ILE A 146 -8.58 -10.28 -3.63
CA ILE A 146 -8.32 -9.70 -2.30
C ILE A 146 -9.36 -10.21 -1.29
N ILE A 147 -10.64 -10.22 -1.65
CA ILE A 147 -11.71 -10.71 -0.77
C ILE A 147 -11.52 -12.20 -0.46
N ALA A 148 -11.28 -13.03 -1.47
CA ALA A 148 -11.05 -14.45 -1.30
C ALA A 148 -9.79 -14.70 -0.44
N GLY A 149 -8.69 -13.98 -0.72
CA GLY A 149 -7.44 -14.09 0.04
C GLY A 149 -7.61 -13.66 1.50
N ALA A 150 -8.33 -12.58 1.76
CA ALA A 150 -8.63 -12.11 3.12
C ALA A 150 -9.48 -13.12 3.88
N TRP A 151 -10.46 -13.75 3.23
CA TRP A 151 -11.30 -14.77 3.85
C TRP A 151 -10.49 -16.01 4.23
N VAL A 152 -9.70 -16.55 3.31
CA VAL A 152 -8.81 -17.70 3.58
C VAL A 152 -7.77 -17.35 4.64
N GLY A 153 -7.12 -16.18 4.52
CA GLY A 153 -6.12 -15.72 5.47
C GLY A 153 -6.69 -15.57 6.88
N SER A 154 -7.91 -15.05 7.02
CA SER A 154 -8.58 -14.89 8.32
C SER A 154 -8.87 -16.25 8.97
N MET A 155 -9.28 -17.24 8.19
CA MET A 155 -9.51 -18.61 8.71
C MET A 155 -8.20 -19.25 9.22
N ILE A 156 -7.12 -19.10 8.46
CA ILE A 156 -5.79 -19.62 8.85
C ILE A 156 -5.32 -18.92 10.14
N TYR A 157 -5.45 -17.58 10.16
CA TYR A 157 -5.06 -16.77 11.32
C TYR A 157 -5.80 -17.18 12.58
N LYS A 158 -7.13 -17.33 12.48
CA LYS A 158 -7.97 -17.77 13.60
C LYS A 158 -7.52 -19.14 14.13
N LYS A 159 -7.28 -20.10 13.25
CA LYS A 159 -6.83 -21.45 13.63
C LYS A 159 -5.47 -21.48 14.33
N ILE A 160 -4.55 -20.57 13.93
CA ILE A 160 -3.22 -20.46 14.56
C ILE A 160 -3.27 -19.80 15.94
N LEU A 161 -4.22 -18.88 16.15
CA LEU A 161 -4.37 -18.19 17.44
C LEU A 161 -5.17 -18.98 18.47
N GLU A 162 -6.14 -19.79 18.02
CA GLU A 162 -7.04 -20.55 18.89
C GLU A 162 -6.48 -21.96 19.21
N GLY A 163 -5.45 -22.42 18.52
CA GLY A 163 -4.75 -23.70 18.76
C GLY A 163 -3.47 -23.51 19.54
#